data_d7368af0777e9729395f23cac1763ebe
#
_entry.id   d7368af0777e9729395f23cac1763ebe
#
_cell.length_a   1.000
_cell.length_b   1.000
_cell.length_c   1.000
_cell.angle_alpha   90.00
_cell.angle_beta   90.00
_cell.angle_gamma   90.00
#
_symmetry.space_group_name_H-M   'P 1'
#
loop_
_entity.id
_entity.type
_entity.pdbx_description
1 polymer ?
#
loop_
_entity_poly.entity_id
_entity_poly.type
_entity_poly.pdbx_seq_one_letter_code
_entity_poly.pdbx_strand_id
1 'polypeptide(L)'
;MNKIIFLIVAVIALVSCQAQQKEQSVMLVKPTVFSEKMAEHKGQVVDVRTPMEYKQGYIKDAVNIHLYDKDFEERIEQLDKTKPVYVYCKVGGRSAEAVTVMKEKGFISIVELDGGIDAWTEAKKPVVKQ
;
A
#
# COMPACT_ATOMS: atom_id res chain seq x y z
N MET A 1 43.54 -40.94 -3.05
CA MET A 1 42.06 -40.96 -3.06
C MET A 1 41.40 -39.93 -2.17
N ASN A 2 42.11 -39.27 -1.29
CA ASN A 2 41.52 -38.32 -0.33
C ASN A 2 41.45 -36.87 -0.81
N LYS A 3 41.92 -36.56 -2.01
CA LYS A 3 41.90 -35.18 -2.54
C LYS A 3 40.63 -34.82 -3.34
N ILE A 4 39.86 -35.81 -3.74
CA ILE A 4 38.63 -35.60 -4.55
C ILE A 4 37.42 -35.36 -3.64
N ILE A 5 37.45 -35.88 -2.41
CA ILE A 5 36.33 -35.72 -1.45
C ILE A 5 36.25 -34.31 -0.89
N PHE A 6 37.38 -33.60 -0.78
CA PHE A 6 37.39 -32.21 -0.25
C PHE A 6 36.88 -31.18 -1.26
N LEU A 7 36.83 -31.47 -2.55
CA LEU A 7 36.34 -30.54 -3.57
C LEU A 7 34.81 -30.56 -3.71
N ILE A 8 34.14 -31.61 -3.25
CA ILE A 8 32.68 -31.74 -3.36
C ILE A 8 31.98 -31.03 -2.20
N VAL A 9 32.64 -30.92 -1.04
CA VAL A 9 32.04 -30.24 0.14
C VAL A 9 32.06 -28.73 0.02
N ALA A 10 32.98 -28.17 -0.77
CA ALA A 10 33.09 -26.71 -0.94
C ALA A 10 32.04 -26.10 -1.89
N VAL A 11 31.35 -26.92 -2.69
CA VAL A 11 30.36 -26.44 -3.67
C VAL A 11 28.94 -26.34 -3.08
N ILE A 12 28.69 -26.98 -1.94
CA ILE A 12 27.37 -27.01 -1.31
C ILE A 12 27.09 -25.76 -0.43
N ALA A 13 28.12 -24.98 -0.12
CA ALA A 13 28.01 -23.82 0.77
C ALA A 13 27.60 -22.49 0.07
N LEU A 14 27.35 -22.50 -1.24
CA LEU A 14 26.98 -21.32 -2.00
C LEU A 14 25.50 -21.26 -2.40
N VAL A 15 24.66 -22.15 -1.88
CA VAL A 15 23.22 -22.17 -2.16
C VAL A 15 22.47 -21.84 -0.88
N SER A 16 22.63 -20.66 -0.33
CA SER A 16 21.61 -20.13 0.57
C SER A 16 21.88 -18.67 0.92
N CYS A 17 21.39 -17.80 0.11
CA CYS A 17 20.87 -16.48 0.48
C CYS A 17 20.13 -15.90 -0.71
N GLN A 18 19.18 -16.66 -1.26
CA GLN A 18 18.07 -16.00 -1.94
C GLN A 18 17.09 -15.60 -0.83
N ALA A 19 17.31 -14.43 -0.25
CA ALA A 19 16.26 -13.75 0.46
C ALA A 19 15.08 -13.67 -0.50
N GLN A 20 13.97 -14.34 -0.17
CA GLN A 20 12.73 -14.20 -0.91
C GLN A 20 12.34 -12.73 -0.78
N GLN A 21 12.71 -11.92 -1.76
CA GLN A 21 12.13 -10.59 -1.93
C GLN A 21 10.66 -10.81 -2.21
N LYS A 22 9.83 -10.46 -1.22
CA LYS A 22 8.39 -10.51 -1.36
C LYS A 22 8.03 -9.57 -2.49
N GLU A 23 7.48 -10.12 -3.57
CA GLU A 23 7.15 -9.38 -4.77
C GLU A 23 6.12 -8.28 -4.45
N GLN A 24 6.39 -7.05 -4.90
CA GLN A 24 5.51 -5.91 -4.67
C GLN A 24 4.21 -6.07 -5.46
N SER A 25 3.06 -5.98 -4.79
CA SER A 25 1.75 -6.03 -5.40
C SER A 25 1.11 -4.63 -5.41
N VAL A 26 0.69 -4.18 -6.58
CA VAL A 26 -0.01 -2.90 -6.77
C VAL A 26 -1.29 -3.15 -7.55
N MET A 27 -2.44 -2.76 -6.99
CA MET A 27 -3.75 -3.01 -7.56
C MET A 27 -4.60 -1.75 -7.56
N LEU A 28 -5.26 -1.48 -8.70
CA LEU A 28 -6.32 -0.47 -8.82
C LEU A 28 -7.65 -1.23 -8.87
N VAL A 29 -8.54 -1.00 -7.90
CA VAL A 29 -9.75 -1.81 -7.74
C VAL A 29 -11.01 -0.95 -7.52
N LYS A 30 -12.14 -1.45 -7.94
CA LYS A 30 -13.45 -0.83 -7.74
C LYS A 30 -13.86 -0.84 -6.25
N PRO A 31 -14.81 0.01 -5.82
CA PRO A 31 -15.22 0.14 -4.43
C PRO A 31 -15.59 -1.17 -3.74
N THR A 32 -16.31 -2.05 -4.40
CA THR A 32 -16.71 -3.34 -3.82
C THR A 32 -15.49 -4.21 -3.50
N VAL A 33 -14.55 -4.33 -4.45
CA VAL A 33 -13.32 -5.11 -4.26
C VAL A 33 -12.41 -4.46 -3.22
N PHE A 34 -12.31 -3.12 -3.21
CA PHE A 34 -11.57 -2.38 -2.18
C PHE A 34 -12.11 -2.68 -0.79
N SER A 35 -13.42 -2.63 -0.63
CA SER A 35 -14.11 -2.95 0.65
C SER A 35 -13.87 -4.39 1.10
N GLU A 36 -13.98 -5.35 0.17
CA GLU A 36 -13.72 -6.77 0.45
C GLU A 36 -12.28 -7.01 0.90
N LYS A 37 -11.31 -6.42 0.20
CA LYS A 37 -9.89 -6.55 0.55
C LYS A 37 -9.59 -5.95 1.93
N MET A 38 -10.15 -4.79 2.26
CA MET A 38 -10.01 -4.19 3.58
C MET A 38 -10.55 -5.10 4.69
N ALA A 39 -11.65 -5.81 4.43
CA ALA A 39 -12.25 -6.74 5.38
C ALA A 39 -11.43 -8.04 5.54
N GLU A 40 -10.88 -8.57 4.44
CA GLU A 40 -10.12 -9.81 4.43
C GLU A 40 -8.69 -9.64 4.96
N HIS A 41 -8.05 -8.53 4.60
CA HIS A 41 -6.65 -8.24 4.92
C HIS A 41 -6.53 -6.87 5.56
N LYS A 42 -6.56 -6.83 6.89
CA LYS A 42 -6.40 -5.58 7.62
C LYS A 42 -5.08 -4.89 7.28
N GLY A 43 -5.15 -3.60 7.08
CA GLY A 43 -4.00 -2.77 6.76
C GLY A 43 -4.24 -1.32 7.14
N GLN A 44 -3.52 -0.44 6.50
CA GLN A 44 -3.53 0.99 6.76
C GLN A 44 -4.33 1.68 5.66
N VAL A 45 -5.35 2.44 6.03
CA VAL A 45 -6.17 3.21 5.08
C VAL A 45 -5.67 4.65 5.07
N VAL A 46 -5.30 5.16 3.89
CA VAL A 46 -4.71 6.48 3.73
C VAL A 46 -5.54 7.33 2.77
N ASP A 47 -6.04 8.44 3.28
CA ASP A 47 -6.71 9.48 2.51
C ASP A 47 -5.70 10.57 2.19
N VAL A 48 -5.35 10.74 0.90
CA VAL A 48 -4.33 11.69 0.47
C VAL A 48 -4.90 13.05 0.04
N ARG A 49 -6.19 13.28 0.32
CA ARG A 49 -6.87 14.56 0.07
C ARG A 49 -6.45 15.62 1.08
N THR A 50 -6.94 16.84 0.85
CA THR A 50 -6.77 17.93 1.83
C THR A 50 -7.45 17.62 3.17
N PRO A 51 -6.99 18.23 4.28
CA PRO A 51 -7.68 18.11 5.57
C PRO A 51 -9.13 18.56 5.54
N MET A 52 -9.45 19.57 4.75
CA MET A 52 -10.83 20.07 4.60
C MET A 52 -11.74 19.04 3.92
N GLU A 53 -11.30 18.43 2.84
CA GLU A 53 -12.03 17.33 2.18
C GLU A 53 -12.23 16.15 3.13
N TYR A 54 -11.19 15.76 3.87
CA TYR A 54 -11.24 14.68 4.85
C TYR A 54 -12.31 14.92 5.91
N LYS A 55 -12.39 16.12 6.49
CA LYS A 55 -13.40 16.47 7.50
C LYS A 55 -14.83 16.36 7.00
N GLN A 56 -15.06 16.54 5.71
CA GLN A 56 -16.39 16.45 5.11
C GLN A 56 -16.89 15.01 4.97
N GLY A 57 -16.03 14.06 5.11
CA GLY A 57 -16.34 12.63 5.06
C GLY A 57 -15.16 11.81 4.56
N TYR A 58 -14.91 10.68 5.20
CA TYR A 58 -13.78 9.78 4.89
C TYR A 58 -14.17 8.32 5.09
N ILE A 59 -13.44 7.42 4.49
CA ILE A 59 -13.62 5.98 4.68
C ILE A 59 -13.15 5.62 6.10
N LYS A 60 -13.93 4.83 6.81
CA LYS A 60 -13.64 4.41 8.20
C LYS A 60 -12.19 3.97 8.37
N ASP A 61 -11.57 4.39 9.44
CA ASP A 61 -10.19 4.13 9.84
C ASP A 61 -9.13 4.84 8.96
N ALA A 62 -9.53 5.62 7.96
CA ALA A 62 -8.58 6.35 7.13
C ALA A 62 -7.82 7.40 7.93
N VAL A 63 -6.51 7.44 7.75
CA VAL A 63 -5.62 8.49 8.22
C VAL A 63 -5.44 9.50 7.09
N ASN A 64 -5.57 10.79 7.39
CA ASN A 64 -5.34 11.83 6.39
C ASN A 64 -3.84 12.17 6.31
N ILE A 65 -3.26 11.91 5.16
CA ILE A 65 -1.88 12.30 4.83
C ILE A 65 -1.93 13.02 3.48
N HIS A 66 -2.02 14.35 3.54
CA HIS A 66 -2.21 15.17 2.36
C HIS A 66 -1.00 15.09 1.41
N LEU A 67 -1.25 14.71 0.16
CA LEU A 67 -0.22 14.46 -0.85
C LEU A 67 0.75 15.65 -1.05
N TYR A 68 0.23 16.87 -1.00
CA TYR A 68 1.01 18.07 -1.29
C TYR A 68 1.63 18.73 -0.04
N ASP A 69 1.51 18.12 1.12
CA ASP A 69 2.21 18.57 2.31
C ASP A 69 3.72 18.29 2.19
N LYS A 70 4.54 19.19 2.72
CA LYS A 70 6.01 19.07 2.66
C LYS A 70 6.52 17.80 3.34
N ASP A 71 5.82 17.33 4.35
CA ASP A 71 6.16 16.15 5.13
C ASP A 71 5.46 14.87 4.66
N PHE A 72 4.81 14.89 3.49
CA PHE A 72 4.08 13.75 2.96
C PHE A 72 4.94 12.47 2.94
N GLU A 73 6.12 12.53 2.32
CA GLU A 73 7.01 11.39 2.21
C GLU A 73 7.48 10.87 3.57
N GLU A 74 7.81 11.78 4.50
CA GLU A 74 8.21 11.43 5.86
C GLU A 74 7.09 10.69 6.60
N ARG A 75 5.84 11.17 6.47
CA ARG A 75 4.69 10.53 7.09
C ARG A 75 4.38 9.16 6.47
N ILE A 76 4.53 9.01 5.16
CA ILE A 76 4.40 7.72 4.49
C ILE A 76 5.46 6.72 4.98
N GLU A 77 6.70 7.18 5.20
CA GLU A 77 7.78 6.33 5.76
C GLU A 77 7.47 5.75 7.14
N GLN A 78 6.59 6.38 7.92
CA GLN A 78 6.19 5.92 9.25
C GLN A 78 5.15 4.78 9.21
N LEU A 79 4.55 4.51 8.05
CA LEU A 79 3.61 3.40 7.87
C LEU A 79 4.37 2.07 7.83
N ASP A 80 3.67 0.99 8.18
CA ASP A 80 4.23 -0.36 8.11
C ASP A 80 4.22 -0.87 6.66
N LYS A 81 5.39 -0.95 6.05
CA LYS A 81 5.56 -1.36 4.66
C LYS A 81 5.28 -2.85 4.42
N THR A 82 5.21 -3.66 5.48
CA THR A 82 4.92 -5.09 5.42
C THR A 82 3.43 -5.42 5.44
N LYS A 83 2.59 -4.42 5.72
CA LYS A 83 1.13 -4.53 5.73
C LYS A 83 0.53 -3.88 4.49
N PRO A 84 -0.67 -4.32 4.05
CA PRO A 84 -1.38 -3.65 2.97
C PRO A 84 -1.62 -2.17 3.28
N VAL A 85 -1.46 -1.32 2.28
CA VAL A 85 -1.92 0.07 2.32
C VAL A 85 -3.06 0.24 1.32
N TYR A 86 -4.16 0.79 1.81
CA TYR A 86 -5.35 1.12 1.05
C TYR A 86 -5.39 2.63 0.86
N VAL A 87 -5.23 3.10 -0.36
CA VAL A 87 -5.05 4.52 -0.64
C VAL A 87 -6.14 5.05 -1.57
N TYR A 88 -6.62 6.24 -1.28
CA TYR A 88 -7.62 6.90 -2.11
C TYR A 88 -7.49 8.43 -2.03
N CYS A 89 -8.04 9.07 -3.06
CA CYS A 89 -8.31 10.51 -3.05
C CYS A 89 -9.77 10.78 -3.45
N LYS A 90 -10.05 11.91 -4.08
CA LYS A 90 -11.42 12.24 -4.50
C LYS A 90 -11.85 11.42 -5.72
N VAL A 91 -11.04 11.42 -6.80
CA VAL A 91 -11.38 10.81 -8.10
C VAL A 91 -10.28 9.92 -8.69
N GLY A 92 -9.07 9.87 -8.13
CA GLY A 92 -7.99 8.96 -8.53
C GLY A 92 -6.66 9.62 -8.94
N GLY A 93 -6.61 10.90 -9.29
CA GLY A 93 -5.38 11.56 -9.76
C GLY A 93 -4.30 11.66 -8.68
N ARG A 94 -4.64 12.18 -7.52
CA ARG A 94 -3.71 12.34 -6.38
C ARG A 94 -3.28 10.98 -5.80
N SER A 95 -4.20 10.03 -5.72
CA SER A 95 -3.87 8.69 -5.23
C SER A 95 -2.91 7.96 -6.16
N ALA A 96 -3.00 8.14 -7.47
CA ALA A 96 -2.04 7.59 -8.42
C ALA A 96 -0.61 8.11 -8.18
N GLU A 97 -0.45 9.40 -7.88
CA GLU A 97 0.84 9.98 -7.48
C GLU A 97 1.34 9.39 -6.16
N ALA A 98 0.45 9.27 -5.17
CA ALA A 98 0.80 8.65 -3.88
C ALA A 98 1.26 7.20 -4.04
N VAL A 99 0.60 6.43 -4.89
CA VAL A 99 0.99 5.05 -5.23
C VAL A 99 2.42 4.99 -5.78
N THR A 100 2.79 5.92 -6.67
CA THR A 100 4.16 6.00 -7.20
C THR A 100 5.17 6.18 -6.08
N VAL A 101 4.92 7.09 -5.15
CA VAL A 101 5.79 7.31 -3.98
C VAL A 101 5.87 6.06 -3.10
N MET A 102 4.73 5.43 -2.81
CA MET A 102 4.69 4.21 -1.99
C MET A 102 5.44 3.04 -2.63
N LYS A 103 5.36 2.89 -3.95
CA LYS A 103 6.14 1.88 -4.69
C LYS A 103 7.63 2.10 -4.52
N GLU A 104 8.10 3.32 -4.70
CA GLU A 104 9.52 3.69 -4.57
C GLU A 104 10.03 3.46 -3.16
N LYS A 105 9.18 3.65 -2.15
CA LYS A 105 9.52 3.43 -0.74
C LYS A 105 9.44 1.98 -0.29
N GLY A 106 9.04 1.06 -1.16
CA GLY A 106 9.11 -0.38 -0.90
C GLY A 106 7.91 -0.99 -0.19
N PHE A 107 6.73 -0.38 -0.28
CA PHE A 107 5.50 -1.01 0.21
C PHE A 107 5.21 -2.30 -0.55
N ILE A 108 4.96 -3.39 0.16
CA ILE A 108 4.77 -4.71 -0.46
C ILE A 108 3.38 -4.93 -1.04
N SER A 109 2.38 -4.24 -0.53
CA SER A 109 0.99 -4.37 -1.00
C SER A 109 0.31 -3.01 -0.99
N ILE A 110 -0.02 -2.51 -2.17
CA ILE A 110 -0.70 -1.23 -2.37
C ILE A 110 -2.01 -1.49 -3.10
N VAL A 111 -3.12 -1.08 -2.51
CA VAL A 111 -4.44 -1.18 -3.10
C VAL A 111 -5.00 0.23 -3.25
N GLU A 112 -5.18 0.66 -4.49
CA GLU A 112 -5.73 1.97 -4.83
C GLU A 112 -7.21 1.86 -5.18
N LEU A 113 -8.01 2.81 -4.67
CA LEU A 113 -9.45 2.88 -4.97
C LEU A 113 -9.68 3.58 -6.31
N ASP A 114 -10.13 2.82 -7.30
CA ASP A 114 -10.51 3.35 -8.60
C ASP A 114 -11.72 4.29 -8.48
N GLY A 115 -11.55 5.51 -8.97
CA GLY A 115 -12.58 6.56 -8.89
C GLY A 115 -12.69 7.26 -7.54
N GLY A 116 -11.85 6.92 -6.57
CA GLY A 116 -11.75 7.60 -5.28
C GLY A 116 -13.02 7.55 -4.43
N ILE A 117 -13.12 8.47 -3.46
CA ILE A 117 -14.27 8.52 -2.57
C ILE A 117 -15.58 8.87 -3.31
N ASP A 118 -15.50 9.52 -4.45
CA ASP A 118 -16.69 9.78 -5.27
C ASP A 118 -17.29 8.45 -5.76
N ALA A 119 -16.49 7.55 -6.30
CA ALA A 119 -16.94 6.22 -6.70
C ALA A 119 -17.42 5.38 -5.50
N TRP A 120 -16.76 5.51 -4.36
CA TRP A 120 -17.14 4.86 -3.10
C TRP A 120 -18.55 5.25 -2.67
N THR A 121 -18.86 6.54 -2.66
CA THR A 121 -20.19 7.05 -2.27
C THR A 121 -21.24 6.73 -3.32
N GLU A 122 -20.90 6.76 -4.59
CA GLU A 122 -21.80 6.34 -5.69
C GLU A 122 -22.18 4.86 -5.57
N ALA A 123 -21.26 4.02 -5.11
CA ALA A 123 -21.51 2.60 -4.80
C ALA A 123 -22.27 2.38 -3.48
N LYS A 124 -22.76 3.46 -2.84
CA LYS A 124 -23.50 3.42 -1.57
C LYS A 124 -22.69 2.87 -0.40
N LYS A 125 -21.38 2.98 -0.44
CA LYS A 125 -20.51 2.61 0.66
C LYS A 125 -20.48 3.72 1.72
N PRO A 126 -20.34 3.38 3.02
CA PRO A 126 -20.46 4.36 4.10
C PRO A 126 -19.22 5.24 4.24
N VAL A 127 -19.46 6.49 4.65
CA VAL A 127 -18.42 7.43 5.06
C VAL A 127 -18.65 7.88 6.50
N VAL A 128 -17.55 8.22 7.17
CA VAL A 128 -17.55 8.81 8.52
C VAL A 128 -17.32 10.31 8.41
N LYS A 129 -17.95 11.09 9.29
CA LYS A 129 -17.72 12.53 9.40
C LYS A 129 -17.18 12.86 10.78
N GLN A 130 -16.29 13.85 10.83
CA GLN A 130 -15.85 14.46 12.10
C GLN A 130 -16.85 15.53 12.56
#